data_4a6555aab6d7ef0509dafac7d9639687
#
_entry.id   4a6555aab6d7ef0509dafac7d9639687
#
_cell.length_a   1.000
_cell.length_b   1.000
_cell.length_c   1.000
_cell.angle_alpha   90.00
_cell.angle_beta   90.00
_cell.angle_gamma   90.00
#
_symmetry.space_group_name_H-M   'P 1'
#
loop_
_entity.id
_entity.type
_entity.pdbx_description
1 polymer ?
#
loop_
_entity_poly.entity_id
_entity_poly.type
_entity_poly.pdbx_seq_one_letter_code
_entity_poly.pdbx_strand_id
1 'polypeptide(L)'
;MKYDISFIGLGKLGLPLATNFAIYGRKVLAIDLNESLLDKLSNKQAPWIEPGLQENIEKADENITYTDSYSFVPLSKTTIILVNTPSVDRDGSFSNEYVTSSLLSTCEALKASGKESHNFILSSTVMPGSIASEFIPLIEDTLGWTLGKEFNFSYVPDFVAIGSVIKDFRDPDFFLVGANTDEIAQKTFQLYACMLKLAPPTSRVNLQEAELAKVALNAYITTKISFANYLGILADKLPNVNVDNVTEAIGQDKRIGTKYFKAGAPYGGTCFPRDTWAFLKVSNKVGMFAEQMAANEKINNDTLDWISSKLGDGKIVGLVGLGFKPGTSVTTEG
;
A
#
# COMPACT_ATOMS: atom_id res chain seq x y z
N MET A 1 -4.42 23.64 18.81
CA MET A 1 -4.98 22.43 18.19
C MET A 1 -4.92 21.30 19.20
N LYS A 2 -5.91 20.39 19.15
CA LYS A 2 -5.98 19.25 20.07
C LYS A 2 -5.19 18.03 19.56
N TYR A 3 -5.09 17.88 18.23
CA TYR A 3 -4.41 16.77 17.59
C TYR A 3 -3.33 17.26 16.62
N ASP A 4 -2.25 16.51 16.50
CA ASP A 4 -1.21 16.77 15.49
C ASP A 4 -1.68 16.29 14.11
N ILE A 5 -2.33 15.12 14.07
CA ILE A 5 -2.72 14.41 12.85
C ILE A 5 -4.10 13.78 13.06
N SER A 6 -4.92 13.79 12.02
CA SER A 6 -6.07 12.90 11.90
C SER A 6 -5.80 11.79 10.88
N PHE A 7 -6.22 10.58 11.21
CA PHE A 7 -6.20 9.40 10.34
C PHE A 7 -7.59 9.02 9.94
N ILE A 8 -7.81 8.72 8.67
CA ILE A 8 -9.06 8.20 8.14
C ILE A 8 -8.83 6.82 7.53
N GLY A 9 -9.53 5.83 8.05
CA GLY A 9 -9.37 4.43 7.72
C GLY A 9 -8.39 3.71 8.65
N LEU A 10 -8.94 2.84 9.50
CA LEU A 10 -8.21 2.06 10.50
C LEU A 10 -8.16 0.57 10.12
N GLY A 11 -8.00 0.31 8.82
CA GLY A 11 -7.80 -1.04 8.31
C GLY A 11 -6.42 -1.63 8.65
N LYS A 12 -6.05 -2.72 7.96
CA LYS A 12 -4.82 -3.50 8.24
C LYS A 12 -3.52 -2.70 8.16
N LEU A 13 -3.49 -1.57 7.48
CA LEU A 13 -2.34 -0.66 7.39
C LEU A 13 -2.56 0.61 8.21
N GLY A 14 -3.76 1.20 8.16
CA GLY A 14 -4.06 2.48 8.80
C GLY A 14 -3.97 2.44 10.32
N LEU A 15 -4.52 1.42 10.97
CA LEU A 15 -4.43 1.27 12.43
C LEU A 15 -2.99 1.08 12.92
N PRO A 16 -2.16 0.16 12.33
CA PRO A 16 -0.75 0.07 12.69
C PRO A 16 0.01 1.39 12.49
N LEU A 17 -0.25 2.13 11.41
CA LEU A 17 0.40 3.40 11.16
C LEU A 17 -0.04 4.47 12.18
N ALA A 18 -1.34 4.62 12.45
CA ALA A 18 -1.87 5.56 13.42
C ALA A 18 -1.33 5.31 14.84
N THR A 19 -1.29 4.04 15.25
CA THR A 19 -0.72 3.66 16.57
C THR A 19 0.79 3.89 16.62
N ASN A 20 1.53 3.67 15.52
CA ASN A 20 2.95 4.03 15.45
C ASN A 20 3.16 5.54 15.71
N PHE A 21 2.41 6.42 15.05
CA PHE A 21 2.51 7.86 15.33
C PHE A 21 2.22 8.18 16.81
N ALA A 22 1.19 7.57 17.39
CA ALA A 22 0.78 7.83 18.75
C ALA A 22 1.82 7.39 19.79
N ILE A 23 2.44 6.22 19.65
CA ILE A 23 3.49 5.74 20.58
C ILE A 23 4.78 6.57 20.50
N TYR A 24 5.00 7.28 19.40
CA TYR A 24 6.11 8.23 19.25
C TYR A 24 5.72 9.67 19.61
N GLY A 25 4.64 9.84 20.39
CA GLY A 25 4.28 11.09 21.05
C GLY A 25 3.41 12.04 20.24
N ARG A 26 2.89 11.61 19.08
CA ARG A 26 1.93 12.41 18.30
C ARG A 26 0.53 12.26 18.87
N LYS A 27 -0.20 13.37 19.04
CA LYS A 27 -1.63 13.35 19.37
C LYS A 27 -2.42 13.03 18.09
N VAL A 28 -3.02 11.84 18.06
CA VAL A 28 -3.70 11.27 16.89
C VAL A 28 -5.20 11.23 17.09
N LEU A 29 -5.94 11.74 16.11
CA LEU A 29 -7.36 11.50 15.93
C LEU A 29 -7.51 10.37 14.89
N ALA A 30 -8.09 9.25 15.26
CA ALA A 30 -8.21 8.07 14.43
C ALA A 30 -9.69 7.80 14.11
N ILE A 31 -10.04 7.90 12.81
CA ILE A 31 -11.42 7.86 12.32
C ILE A 31 -11.66 6.60 11.51
N ASP A 32 -12.71 5.86 11.86
CA ASP A 32 -13.23 4.75 11.05
C ASP A 32 -14.75 4.66 11.23
N LEU A 33 -15.46 4.24 10.19
CA LEU A 33 -16.93 4.12 10.22
C LEU A 33 -17.40 2.73 10.72
N ASN A 34 -16.47 1.82 10.97
CA ASN A 34 -16.80 0.47 11.46
C ASN A 34 -16.95 0.47 12.98
N GLU A 35 -18.19 0.52 13.44
CA GLU A 35 -18.54 0.51 14.88
C GLU A 35 -17.92 -0.68 15.63
N SER A 36 -17.97 -1.90 15.06
CA SER A 36 -17.38 -3.09 15.68
C SER A 36 -15.85 -2.98 15.83
N LEU A 37 -15.19 -2.30 14.92
CA LEU A 37 -13.76 -2.00 15.03
C LEU A 37 -13.50 -1.02 16.17
N LEU A 38 -14.28 0.08 16.21
CA LEU A 38 -14.14 1.12 17.24
C LEU A 38 -14.44 0.57 18.64
N ASP A 39 -15.41 -0.33 18.78
CA ASP A 39 -15.70 -1.01 20.03
C ASP A 39 -14.51 -1.85 20.55
N LYS A 40 -13.86 -2.60 19.67
CA LYS A 40 -12.64 -3.34 20.05
C LYS A 40 -11.53 -2.40 20.48
N LEU A 41 -11.32 -1.31 19.75
CA LEU A 41 -10.25 -0.34 20.03
C LEU A 41 -10.51 0.42 21.35
N SER A 42 -11.76 0.77 21.67
CA SER A 42 -12.14 1.37 22.93
C SER A 42 -11.87 0.44 24.13
N ASN A 43 -11.94 -0.88 23.89
CA ASN A 43 -11.58 -1.91 24.87
C ASN A 43 -10.09 -2.32 24.79
N LYS A 44 -9.27 -1.58 24.06
CA LYS A 44 -7.83 -1.83 23.86
C LYS A 44 -7.51 -3.22 23.29
N GLN A 45 -8.38 -3.72 22.41
CA GLN A 45 -8.24 -5.03 21.78
C GLN A 45 -7.81 -4.90 20.32
N ALA A 46 -6.76 -5.62 19.94
CA ALA A 46 -6.36 -5.72 18.54
C ALA A 46 -7.45 -6.46 17.74
N PRO A 47 -7.93 -5.88 16.64
CA PRO A 47 -9.03 -6.46 15.86
C PRO A 47 -8.62 -7.65 15.00
N TRP A 48 -7.33 -7.84 14.75
CA TRP A 48 -6.71 -8.96 14.04
C TRP A 48 -5.28 -9.23 14.52
N ILE A 49 -4.71 -10.34 14.08
CA ILE A 49 -3.33 -10.72 14.41
C ILE A 49 -2.38 -9.95 13.48
N GLU A 50 -1.59 -9.04 14.04
CA GLU A 50 -0.46 -8.37 13.42
C GLU A 50 0.63 -8.21 14.51
N PRO A 51 1.87 -8.65 14.27
CA PRO A 51 2.93 -8.57 15.28
C PRO A 51 3.13 -7.16 15.82
N GLY A 52 3.01 -7.00 17.14
CA GLY A 52 3.18 -5.72 17.85
C GLY A 52 1.93 -4.83 17.87
N LEU A 53 0.82 -5.17 17.20
CA LEU A 53 -0.36 -4.30 17.15
C LEU A 53 -1.04 -4.15 18.52
N GLN A 54 -1.23 -5.26 19.25
CA GLN A 54 -1.82 -5.23 20.58
C GLN A 54 -1.00 -4.33 21.54
N GLU A 55 0.32 -4.49 21.53
CA GLU A 55 1.23 -3.68 22.34
C GLU A 55 1.19 -2.18 21.96
N ASN A 56 1.11 -1.90 20.63
CA ASN A 56 1.00 -0.52 20.15
C ASN A 56 -0.32 0.13 20.59
N ILE A 57 -1.46 -0.59 20.52
CA ILE A 57 -2.76 -0.07 20.97
C ILE A 57 -2.71 0.29 22.46
N GLU A 58 -2.15 -0.58 23.30
CA GLU A 58 -2.01 -0.33 24.73
C GLU A 58 -1.11 0.87 25.04
N LYS A 59 0.02 0.99 24.35
CA LYS A 59 0.97 2.10 24.54
C LYS A 59 0.50 3.43 23.98
N ALA A 60 -0.34 3.39 22.93
CA ALA A 60 -0.85 4.59 22.26
C ALA A 60 -1.95 5.31 23.05
N ASP A 61 -2.57 4.66 24.03
CA ASP A 61 -3.83 5.03 24.68
C ASP A 61 -3.95 6.51 25.05
N GLU A 62 -2.92 7.12 25.62
CA GLU A 62 -2.96 8.54 26.03
C GLU A 62 -2.80 9.52 24.83
N ASN A 63 -2.41 9.02 23.67
CA ASN A 63 -2.07 9.84 22.51
C ASN A 63 -3.01 9.62 21.32
N ILE A 64 -3.95 8.67 21.40
CA ILE A 64 -4.87 8.37 20.31
C ILE A 64 -6.33 8.49 20.78
N THR A 65 -7.17 9.07 19.94
CA THR A 65 -8.62 9.13 20.15
C THR A 65 -9.30 8.47 18.96
N TYR A 66 -10.12 7.46 19.22
CA TYR A 66 -10.90 6.75 18.22
C TYR A 66 -12.30 7.34 18.11
N THR A 67 -12.82 7.52 16.89
CA THR A 67 -14.17 8.06 16.63
C THR A 67 -14.65 7.71 15.23
N ASP A 68 -15.94 7.79 14.98
CA ASP A 68 -16.59 7.75 13.68
C ASP A 68 -16.83 9.14 13.08
N SER A 69 -16.63 10.20 13.88
CA SER A 69 -17.02 11.57 13.54
C SER A 69 -15.91 12.38 12.88
N TYR A 70 -16.16 12.83 11.67
CA TYR A 70 -15.31 13.78 10.94
C TYR A 70 -15.33 15.19 11.55
N SER A 71 -16.31 15.53 12.41
CA SER A 71 -16.41 16.87 13.01
C SER A 71 -15.20 17.29 13.84
N PHE A 72 -14.35 16.34 14.24
CA PHE A 72 -13.12 16.59 14.97
C PHE A 72 -11.89 16.84 14.08
N VAL A 73 -11.97 16.57 12.77
CA VAL A 73 -10.85 16.79 11.82
C VAL A 73 -10.29 18.21 11.89
N PRO A 74 -11.11 19.27 12.00
CA PRO A 74 -10.60 20.65 12.10
C PRO A 74 -9.67 20.91 13.28
N LEU A 75 -9.67 20.04 14.28
CA LEU A 75 -8.77 20.13 15.45
C LEU A 75 -7.36 19.62 15.18
N SER A 76 -7.08 19.10 13.97
CA SER A 76 -5.76 18.71 13.48
C SER A 76 -5.25 19.65 12.39
N LYS A 77 -3.94 19.55 12.05
CA LYS A 77 -3.33 20.32 10.95
C LYS A 77 -3.24 19.52 9.65
N THR A 78 -3.24 18.21 9.78
CA THR A 78 -2.97 17.29 8.69
C THR A 78 -3.91 16.09 8.80
N THR A 79 -4.47 15.66 7.69
CA THR A 79 -5.25 14.43 7.60
C THR A 79 -4.51 13.43 6.72
N ILE A 80 -4.32 12.21 7.24
CA ILE A 80 -3.81 11.06 6.49
C ILE A 80 -4.99 10.17 6.14
N ILE A 81 -5.15 9.86 4.86
CA ILE A 81 -6.23 9.01 4.34
C ILE A 81 -5.63 7.69 3.88
N LEU A 82 -6.07 6.59 4.48
CA LEU A 82 -5.63 5.23 4.21
C LEU A 82 -6.83 4.28 4.22
N VAL A 83 -7.71 4.46 3.25
CA VAL A 83 -8.90 3.66 3.04
C VAL A 83 -8.72 2.67 1.89
N ASN A 84 -9.60 1.67 1.81
CA ASN A 84 -9.54 0.69 0.74
C ASN A 84 -9.80 1.34 -0.65
N THR A 85 -9.11 0.82 -1.66
CA THR A 85 -9.34 1.11 -3.07
C THR A 85 -9.53 -0.22 -3.81
N PRO A 86 -10.73 -0.84 -3.72
CA PRO A 86 -10.96 -2.15 -4.30
C PRO A 86 -10.80 -2.14 -5.80
N SER A 87 -10.39 -3.26 -6.38
CA SER A 87 -10.43 -3.44 -7.84
C SER A 87 -11.87 -3.40 -8.32
N VAL A 88 -12.11 -2.67 -9.40
CA VAL A 88 -13.45 -2.56 -10.00
C VAL A 88 -13.81 -3.84 -10.74
N ASP A 89 -12.83 -4.51 -11.32
CA ASP A 89 -12.92 -5.81 -11.99
C ASP A 89 -11.50 -6.27 -12.33
N ARG A 90 -11.35 -7.37 -13.08
CA ARG A 90 -10.05 -7.77 -13.67
C ARG A 90 -9.58 -6.84 -14.81
N ASP A 91 -10.23 -5.68 -14.99
CA ASP A 91 -9.84 -4.67 -15.99
C ASP A 91 -8.65 -3.81 -15.53
N GLY A 92 -8.20 -3.96 -14.27
CA GLY A 92 -7.06 -3.26 -13.69
C GLY A 92 -7.37 -1.86 -13.14
N SER A 93 -8.66 -1.48 -13.04
CA SER A 93 -9.05 -0.21 -12.41
C SER A 93 -9.18 -0.35 -10.90
N PHE A 94 -8.91 0.74 -10.18
CA PHE A 94 -9.22 0.89 -8.76
C PHE A 94 -10.43 1.78 -8.58
N SER A 95 -11.32 1.45 -7.64
CA SER A 95 -12.37 2.37 -7.20
C SER A 95 -11.79 3.41 -6.27
N ASN A 96 -11.99 4.68 -6.61
CA ASN A 96 -11.63 5.81 -5.75
C ASN A 96 -12.77 6.20 -4.78
N GLU A 97 -13.90 5.50 -4.77
CA GLU A 97 -15.11 5.84 -4.05
C GLU A 97 -14.87 6.16 -2.57
N TYR A 98 -14.14 5.29 -1.87
CA TYR A 98 -13.86 5.51 -0.44
C TYR A 98 -12.87 6.66 -0.21
N VAL A 99 -11.92 6.90 -1.10
CA VAL A 99 -11.01 8.05 -1.01
C VAL A 99 -11.80 9.33 -1.24
N THR A 100 -12.63 9.37 -2.29
CA THR A 100 -13.49 10.51 -2.63
C THR A 100 -14.46 10.85 -1.50
N SER A 101 -15.15 9.84 -0.94
CA SER A 101 -16.06 10.01 0.20
C SER A 101 -15.34 10.53 1.44
N SER A 102 -14.15 9.99 1.74
CA SER A 102 -13.33 10.44 2.88
C SER A 102 -12.84 11.87 2.72
N LEU A 103 -12.41 12.25 1.51
CA LEU A 103 -12.02 13.62 1.19
C LEU A 103 -13.21 14.58 1.32
N LEU A 104 -14.37 14.21 0.75
CA LEU A 104 -15.58 15.04 0.82
C LEU A 104 -16.01 15.28 2.27
N SER A 105 -16.14 14.23 3.08
CA SER A 105 -16.50 14.36 4.50
C SER A 105 -15.48 15.18 5.29
N THR A 106 -14.19 15.07 4.95
CA THR A 106 -13.12 15.90 5.53
C THR A 106 -13.32 17.37 5.16
N CYS A 107 -13.54 17.66 3.87
CA CYS A 107 -13.75 19.03 3.39
C CYS A 107 -15.02 19.66 3.99
N GLU A 108 -16.11 18.92 4.08
CA GLU A 108 -17.36 19.40 4.72
C GLU A 108 -17.13 19.78 6.18
N ALA A 109 -16.40 18.94 6.95
CA ALA A 109 -16.06 19.25 8.34
C ALA A 109 -15.17 20.49 8.47
N LEU A 110 -14.17 20.64 7.58
CA LEU A 110 -13.29 21.83 7.53
C LEU A 110 -14.11 23.07 7.22
N LYS A 111 -14.99 23.03 6.21
CA LYS A 111 -15.87 24.13 5.80
C LYS A 111 -16.83 24.55 6.93
N ALA A 112 -17.48 23.58 7.57
CA ALA A 112 -18.41 23.83 8.66
C ALA A 112 -17.72 24.47 9.88
N SER A 113 -16.45 24.19 10.11
CA SER A 113 -15.67 24.78 11.21
C SER A 113 -15.10 26.17 10.92
N GLY A 114 -15.18 26.65 9.67
CA GLY A 114 -14.53 27.89 9.24
C GLY A 114 -13.01 27.82 9.21
N LYS A 115 -12.42 26.62 9.11
CA LYS A 115 -10.97 26.47 9.04
C LYS A 115 -10.43 27.05 7.74
N GLU A 116 -9.30 27.76 7.81
CA GLU A 116 -8.73 28.49 6.69
C GLU A 116 -7.60 27.76 5.94
N SER A 117 -7.05 26.70 6.54
CA SER A 117 -6.00 25.92 5.89
C SER A 117 -5.86 24.51 6.45
N HIS A 118 -5.45 23.54 5.61
CA HIS A 118 -5.23 22.15 6.00
C HIS A 118 -4.24 21.43 5.07
N ASN A 119 -3.61 20.35 5.54
CA ASN A 119 -2.77 19.50 4.71
C ASN A 119 -3.41 18.12 4.55
N PHE A 120 -3.38 17.57 3.34
CA PHE A 120 -3.86 16.25 3.02
C PHE A 120 -2.69 15.33 2.66
N ILE A 121 -2.67 14.14 3.20
CA ILE A 121 -1.74 13.07 2.85
C ILE A 121 -2.59 11.85 2.45
N LEU A 122 -2.41 11.38 1.25
CA LEU A 122 -3.01 10.13 0.78
C LEU A 122 -1.97 9.02 0.86
N SER A 123 -2.35 7.88 1.45
CA SER A 123 -1.52 6.66 1.47
C SER A 123 -2.20 5.49 0.75
N SER A 124 -3.50 5.57 0.47
CA SER A 124 -4.19 4.55 -0.34
C SER A 124 -3.59 4.43 -1.73
N THR A 125 -3.47 3.20 -2.24
CA THR A 125 -3.01 2.98 -3.61
C THR A 125 -4.10 3.40 -4.60
N VAL A 126 -3.80 4.31 -5.50
CA VAL A 126 -4.73 4.85 -6.51
C VAL A 126 -4.16 4.71 -7.91
N MET A 127 -5.01 4.83 -8.93
CA MET A 127 -4.55 4.85 -10.32
C MET A 127 -3.68 6.08 -10.58
N PRO A 128 -2.55 5.95 -11.30
CA PRO A 128 -1.75 7.10 -11.71
C PRO A 128 -2.58 8.17 -12.41
N GLY A 129 -2.48 9.39 -11.89
CA GLY A 129 -3.23 10.57 -12.33
C GLY A 129 -4.48 10.89 -11.52
N SER A 130 -4.96 10.00 -10.62
CA SER A 130 -6.18 10.23 -9.82
C SER A 130 -6.09 11.48 -8.94
N ILE A 131 -4.93 11.74 -8.34
CA ILE A 131 -4.78 12.90 -7.45
C ILE A 131 -5.02 14.20 -8.20
N ALA A 132 -4.41 14.35 -9.37
CA ALA A 132 -4.52 15.58 -10.15
C ALA A 132 -5.88 15.73 -10.85
N SER A 133 -6.49 14.62 -11.30
CA SER A 133 -7.74 14.66 -12.07
C SER A 133 -9.01 14.61 -11.22
N GLU A 134 -8.93 14.10 -9.99
CA GLU A 134 -10.12 13.89 -9.16
C GLU A 134 -10.01 14.55 -7.78
N PHE A 135 -8.93 14.29 -7.02
CA PHE A 135 -8.90 14.65 -5.60
C PHE A 135 -8.58 16.12 -5.34
N ILE A 136 -7.62 16.69 -6.08
CA ILE A 136 -7.32 18.12 -5.98
C ILE A 136 -8.53 18.96 -6.41
N PRO A 137 -9.16 18.72 -7.61
CA PRO A 137 -10.37 19.42 -7.98
C PRO A 137 -11.51 19.29 -6.97
N LEU A 138 -11.73 18.10 -6.41
CA LEU A 138 -12.75 17.89 -5.38
C LEU A 138 -12.55 18.82 -4.16
N ILE A 139 -11.32 18.95 -3.69
CA ILE A 139 -10.98 19.80 -2.55
C ILE A 139 -11.20 21.29 -2.92
N GLU A 140 -10.70 21.70 -4.10
CA GLU A 140 -10.82 23.08 -4.60
C GLU A 140 -12.28 23.48 -4.77
N ASP A 141 -13.11 22.62 -5.40
CA ASP A 141 -14.53 22.88 -5.62
C ASP A 141 -15.34 22.92 -4.31
N THR A 142 -15.02 22.03 -3.35
CA THR A 142 -15.78 21.95 -2.10
C THR A 142 -15.46 23.10 -1.13
N LEU A 143 -14.18 23.45 -1.01
CA LEU A 143 -13.72 24.44 -0.04
C LEU A 143 -13.54 25.84 -0.63
N GLY A 144 -13.42 25.97 -1.94
CA GLY A 144 -13.00 27.23 -2.60
C GLY A 144 -11.51 27.56 -2.34
N TRP A 145 -10.72 26.56 -1.97
CA TRP A 145 -9.30 26.68 -1.67
C TRP A 145 -8.46 26.46 -2.93
N THR A 146 -7.19 26.88 -2.88
CA THR A 146 -6.22 26.69 -3.96
C THR A 146 -5.04 25.88 -3.47
N LEU A 147 -4.64 24.86 -4.24
CA LEU A 147 -3.45 24.07 -3.96
C LEU A 147 -2.20 24.94 -3.85
N GLY A 148 -1.42 24.73 -2.79
CA GLY A 148 -0.20 25.49 -2.51
C GLY A 148 -0.45 26.80 -1.76
N LYS A 149 -1.71 27.13 -1.45
CA LYS A 149 -2.08 28.30 -0.61
C LYS A 149 -2.78 27.83 0.66
N GLU A 150 -4.10 27.61 0.60
CA GLU A 150 -4.89 27.19 1.74
C GLU A 150 -4.71 25.69 2.04
N PHE A 151 -4.36 24.88 1.06
CA PHE A 151 -4.04 23.46 1.29
C PHE A 151 -2.80 22.98 0.53
N ASN A 152 -2.21 21.91 1.07
CA ASN A 152 -1.18 21.14 0.40
C ASN A 152 -1.61 19.68 0.31
N PHE A 153 -1.11 19.00 -0.71
CA PHE A 153 -1.37 17.59 -0.94
C PHE A 153 -0.07 16.81 -1.04
N SER A 154 0.02 15.71 -0.30
CA SER A 154 1.12 14.75 -0.40
C SER A 154 0.59 13.35 -0.65
N TYR A 155 1.38 12.55 -1.33
CA TYR A 155 1.15 11.13 -1.53
C TYR A 155 2.30 10.33 -0.93
N VAL A 156 1.99 9.48 0.06
CA VAL A 156 2.96 8.62 0.74
C VAL A 156 2.46 7.19 0.62
N PRO A 157 2.73 6.51 -0.51
CA PRO A 157 2.29 5.14 -0.71
C PRO A 157 3.05 4.17 0.21
N ASP A 158 2.34 3.17 0.73
CA ASP A 158 2.90 2.18 1.61
C ASP A 158 3.55 1.02 0.82
N PHE A 159 4.78 0.65 1.23
CA PHE A 159 5.54 -0.49 0.71
C PHE A 159 5.77 -1.54 1.80
N VAL A 160 4.71 -1.88 2.50
CA VAL A 160 4.72 -2.78 3.66
C VAL A 160 4.03 -4.11 3.35
N ALA A 161 4.36 -5.14 4.10
CA ALA A 161 3.77 -6.46 3.93
C ALA A 161 2.94 -6.85 5.18
N ILE A 162 1.71 -7.35 4.96
CA ILE A 162 0.88 -7.89 6.05
C ILE A 162 1.67 -8.95 6.81
N GLY A 163 1.66 -8.88 8.15
CA GLY A 163 2.45 -9.72 9.05
C GLY A 163 3.80 -9.10 9.47
N SER A 164 4.16 -7.94 8.90
CA SER A 164 5.32 -7.14 9.33
C SER A 164 5.08 -5.63 9.24
N VAL A 165 3.82 -5.21 9.16
CA VAL A 165 3.40 -3.82 8.87
C VAL A 165 4.05 -2.81 9.81
N ILE A 166 3.99 -3.06 11.12
CA ILE A 166 4.55 -2.15 12.13
C ILE A 166 6.07 -2.03 11.98
N LYS A 167 6.76 -3.15 11.76
CA LYS A 167 8.21 -3.17 11.54
C LYS A 167 8.58 -2.43 10.26
N ASP A 168 7.86 -2.71 9.17
CA ASP A 168 8.16 -2.14 7.85
C ASP A 168 7.93 -0.62 7.82
N PHE A 169 6.95 -0.10 8.58
CA PHE A 169 6.78 1.35 8.75
C PHE A 169 7.93 2.00 9.53
N ARG A 170 8.54 1.29 10.47
CA ARG A 170 9.63 1.82 11.31
C ARG A 170 11.01 1.66 10.71
N ASP A 171 11.18 0.68 9.84
CA ASP A 171 12.47 0.31 9.23
C ASP A 171 12.28 0.01 7.74
N PRO A 172 11.80 0.99 6.93
CA PRO A 172 11.55 0.79 5.52
C PRO A 172 12.85 0.75 4.72
N ASP A 173 12.91 -0.07 3.66
CA ASP A 173 14.05 -0.12 2.73
C ASP A 173 14.31 1.26 2.06
N PHE A 174 13.24 2.05 1.84
CA PHE A 174 13.26 3.42 1.30
C PHE A 174 11.97 4.15 1.66
N PHE A 175 11.98 5.48 1.55
CA PHE A 175 10.81 6.32 1.75
C PHE A 175 10.50 7.11 0.47
N LEU A 176 9.27 7.00 -0.03
CA LEU A 176 8.80 7.76 -1.19
C LEU A 176 7.75 8.76 -0.75
N VAL A 177 7.91 10.01 -1.15
CA VAL A 177 6.91 11.04 -0.96
C VAL A 177 6.73 11.86 -2.22
N GLY A 178 5.52 11.85 -2.77
CA GLY A 178 5.06 12.80 -3.78
C GLY A 178 4.38 14.00 -3.12
N ALA A 179 4.61 15.21 -3.63
CA ALA A 179 3.92 16.39 -3.13
C ALA A 179 3.79 17.47 -4.20
N ASN A 180 2.96 18.48 -3.92
CA ASN A 180 2.82 19.63 -4.80
C ASN A 180 4.06 20.55 -4.84
N THR A 181 4.95 20.47 -3.83
CA THR A 181 6.27 21.13 -3.82
C THR A 181 7.30 20.29 -3.05
N ASP A 182 8.59 20.46 -3.33
CA ASP A 182 9.67 19.78 -2.59
C ASP A 182 9.68 20.16 -1.10
N GLU A 183 9.35 21.40 -0.76
CA GLU A 183 9.21 21.85 0.64
C GLU A 183 8.14 21.05 1.38
N ILE A 184 6.99 20.83 0.75
CA ILE A 184 5.90 20.05 1.32
C ILE A 184 6.30 18.55 1.43
N ALA A 185 6.99 18.00 0.42
CA ALA A 185 7.54 16.66 0.50
C ALA A 185 8.50 16.50 1.69
N GLN A 186 9.37 17.47 1.91
CA GLN A 186 10.27 17.48 3.05
C GLN A 186 9.54 17.56 4.40
N LYS A 187 8.53 18.46 4.53
CA LYS A 187 7.71 18.56 5.75
C LYS A 187 6.94 17.27 6.02
N THR A 188 6.43 16.63 4.96
CA THR A 188 5.75 15.33 5.06
C THR A 188 6.71 14.26 5.54
N PHE A 189 7.92 14.15 4.98
CA PHE A 189 8.94 13.23 5.48
C PHE A 189 9.27 13.49 6.96
N GLN A 190 9.46 14.74 7.37
CA GLN A 190 9.73 15.10 8.77
C GLN A 190 8.60 14.68 9.72
N LEU A 191 7.34 14.68 9.25
CA LEU A 191 6.21 14.19 10.02
C LEU A 191 6.37 12.69 10.34
N TYR A 192 6.79 11.88 9.36
CA TYR A 192 7.01 10.43 9.50
C TYR A 192 8.32 10.11 10.22
N ALA A 193 9.31 10.99 10.20
CA ALA A 193 10.64 10.75 10.77
C ALA A 193 10.63 10.41 12.27
N CYS A 194 9.62 10.84 13.02
CA CYS A 194 9.50 10.54 14.44
C CYS A 194 9.40 9.03 14.75
N MET A 195 8.88 8.24 13.83
CA MET A 195 8.70 6.79 14.00
C MET A 195 9.76 5.93 13.30
N LEU A 196 10.61 6.53 12.46
CA LEU A 196 11.64 5.82 11.73
C LEU A 196 12.80 5.44 12.64
N LYS A 197 13.22 4.18 12.59
CA LYS A 197 14.37 3.67 13.37
C LYS A 197 15.69 4.27 12.86
N LEU A 198 15.84 4.36 11.56
CA LEU A 198 16.95 4.99 10.85
C LEU A 198 16.37 5.84 9.71
N ALA A 199 17.10 6.85 9.28
CA ALA A 199 16.72 7.62 8.10
C ALA A 199 16.95 6.78 6.83
N PRO A 200 15.88 6.33 6.14
CA PRO A 200 16.02 5.55 4.92
C PRO A 200 16.42 6.45 3.74
N PRO A 201 16.95 5.88 2.65
CA PRO A 201 16.99 6.58 1.37
C PRO A 201 15.61 7.15 1.05
N THR A 202 15.54 8.47 0.78
CA THR A 202 14.28 9.16 0.60
C THR A 202 14.21 9.77 -0.79
N SER A 203 13.15 9.43 -1.54
CA SER A 203 12.83 10.03 -2.83
C SER A 203 11.68 11.02 -2.65
N ARG A 204 11.95 12.29 -3.02
CA ARG A 204 10.96 13.36 -3.09
C ARG A 204 10.69 13.65 -4.55
N VAL A 205 9.45 13.50 -4.95
CA VAL A 205 9.01 13.56 -6.35
C VAL A 205 7.68 14.32 -6.46
N ASN A 206 7.17 14.57 -7.66
CA ASN A 206 5.82 15.09 -7.81
C ASN A 206 4.76 14.00 -7.56
N LEU A 207 3.50 14.41 -7.47
CA LEU A 207 2.39 13.51 -7.12
C LEU A 207 2.23 12.37 -8.13
N GLN A 208 2.28 12.67 -9.44
CA GLN A 208 2.09 11.69 -10.50
C GLN A 208 3.26 10.69 -10.59
N GLU A 209 4.48 11.17 -10.35
CA GLU A 209 5.66 10.30 -10.27
C GLU A 209 5.53 9.29 -9.13
N ALA A 210 5.03 9.72 -7.97
CA ALA A 210 4.82 8.84 -6.83
C ALA A 210 3.69 7.83 -7.07
N GLU A 211 2.58 8.24 -7.70
CA GLU A 211 1.50 7.32 -8.09
C GLU A 211 2.01 6.25 -9.06
N LEU A 212 2.76 6.65 -10.08
CA LEU A 212 3.34 5.70 -11.03
C LEU A 212 4.36 4.76 -10.37
N ALA A 213 5.25 5.30 -9.53
CA ALA A 213 6.26 4.51 -8.83
C ALA A 213 5.64 3.44 -7.93
N LYS A 214 4.49 3.72 -7.31
CA LYS A 214 3.77 2.77 -6.46
C LYS A 214 3.35 1.51 -7.23
N VAL A 215 2.69 1.66 -8.35
CA VAL A 215 2.22 0.50 -9.14
C VAL A 215 3.37 -0.15 -9.93
N ALA A 216 4.34 0.64 -10.40
CA ALA A 216 5.50 0.15 -11.15
C ALA A 216 6.39 -0.77 -10.32
N LEU A 217 6.56 -0.51 -9.01
CA LEU A 217 7.37 -1.36 -8.14
C LEU A 217 6.80 -2.79 -8.08
N ASN A 218 5.50 -2.93 -7.85
CA ASN A 218 4.87 -4.24 -7.78
C ASN A 218 4.86 -4.95 -9.16
N ALA A 219 4.62 -4.22 -10.25
CA ALA A 219 4.74 -4.74 -11.60
C ALA A 219 6.16 -5.24 -11.93
N TYR A 220 7.19 -4.55 -11.43
CA TYR A 220 8.57 -5.02 -11.59
C TYR A 220 8.87 -6.25 -10.74
N ILE A 221 8.36 -6.32 -9.51
CA ILE A 221 8.53 -7.50 -8.66
C ILE A 221 7.87 -8.73 -9.32
N THR A 222 6.66 -8.60 -9.87
CA THR A 222 6.00 -9.69 -10.58
C THR A 222 6.78 -10.12 -11.83
N THR A 223 7.46 -9.20 -12.51
CA THR A 223 8.38 -9.51 -13.61
C THR A 223 9.55 -10.38 -13.14
N LYS A 224 10.16 -10.05 -11.99
CA LYS A 224 11.25 -10.88 -11.42
C LYS A 224 10.78 -12.29 -11.07
N ILE A 225 9.62 -12.40 -10.42
CA ILE A 225 9.03 -13.70 -10.06
C ILE A 225 8.73 -14.51 -11.32
N SER A 226 8.07 -13.91 -12.31
CA SER A 226 7.74 -14.55 -13.58
C SER A 226 8.99 -15.01 -14.32
N PHE A 227 10.05 -14.21 -14.36
CA PHE A 227 11.30 -14.60 -14.99
C PHE A 227 11.97 -15.77 -14.26
N ALA A 228 11.98 -15.77 -12.92
CA ALA A 228 12.49 -16.90 -12.14
C ALA A 228 11.68 -18.19 -12.39
N ASN A 229 10.36 -18.10 -12.47
CA ASN A 229 9.48 -19.22 -12.78
C ASN A 229 9.67 -19.71 -14.22
N TYR A 230 9.84 -18.80 -15.18
CA TYR A 230 10.19 -19.16 -16.56
C TYR A 230 11.51 -19.97 -16.63
N LEU A 231 12.54 -19.55 -15.86
CA LEU A 231 13.77 -20.33 -15.71
C LEU A 231 13.52 -21.70 -15.09
N GLY A 232 12.57 -21.82 -14.14
CA GLY A 232 12.17 -23.10 -13.55
C GLY A 232 11.58 -24.06 -14.59
N ILE A 233 10.63 -23.58 -15.39
CA ILE A 233 10.03 -24.34 -16.49
C ILE A 233 11.08 -24.75 -17.54
N LEU A 234 12.03 -23.85 -17.85
CA LEU A 234 13.11 -24.13 -18.80
C LEU A 234 14.09 -25.17 -18.24
N ALA A 235 14.53 -25.01 -16.99
CA ALA A 235 15.46 -25.91 -16.32
C ALA A 235 14.95 -27.35 -16.26
N ASP A 236 13.65 -27.50 -16.09
CA ASP A 236 12.99 -28.82 -16.06
C ASP A 236 13.09 -29.58 -17.42
N LYS A 237 13.29 -28.87 -18.50
CA LYS A 237 13.47 -29.43 -19.85
C LYS A 237 14.95 -29.67 -20.22
N LEU A 238 15.88 -29.23 -19.38
CA LEU A 238 17.30 -29.32 -19.63
C LEU A 238 17.96 -30.38 -18.71
N PRO A 239 18.82 -31.26 -19.23
CA PRO A 239 19.46 -32.27 -18.39
C PRO A 239 20.45 -31.62 -17.40
N ASN A 240 20.41 -32.10 -16.16
CA ASN A 240 21.35 -31.70 -15.09
C ASN A 240 21.34 -30.20 -14.73
N VAL A 241 20.22 -29.49 -14.94
CA VAL A 241 20.07 -28.10 -14.54
C VAL A 241 19.22 -28.01 -13.25
N ASN A 242 19.77 -27.39 -12.22
CA ASN A 242 19.04 -26.99 -11.01
C ASN A 242 18.77 -25.48 -11.06
N VAL A 243 17.50 -25.10 -11.12
CA VAL A 243 17.09 -23.68 -11.21
C VAL A 243 17.49 -22.86 -10.00
N ASP A 244 17.52 -23.45 -8.81
CA ASP A 244 17.93 -22.72 -7.59
C ASP A 244 19.38 -22.26 -7.71
N ASN A 245 20.28 -23.11 -8.21
CA ASN A 245 21.68 -22.75 -8.46
C ASN A 245 21.81 -21.63 -9.53
N VAL A 246 20.96 -21.67 -10.56
CA VAL A 246 20.97 -20.65 -11.62
C VAL A 246 20.50 -19.31 -11.05
N THR A 247 19.38 -19.28 -10.37
CA THR A 247 18.81 -18.03 -9.82
C THR A 247 19.69 -17.47 -8.71
N GLU A 248 20.30 -18.31 -7.87
CA GLU A 248 21.25 -17.89 -6.85
C GLU A 248 22.50 -17.28 -7.48
N ALA A 249 23.10 -17.94 -8.49
CA ALA A 249 24.28 -17.42 -9.17
C ALA A 249 24.04 -16.05 -9.82
N ILE A 250 22.93 -15.89 -10.56
CA ILE A 250 22.56 -14.62 -11.20
C ILE A 250 22.20 -13.58 -10.12
N GLY A 251 21.49 -13.98 -9.07
CA GLY A 251 21.06 -13.11 -7.99
C GLY A 251 22.21 -12.49 -7.17
N GLN A 252 23.43 -13.05 -7.23
CA GLN A 252 24.63 -12.45 -6.61
C GLN A 252 25.06 -11.16 -7.32
N ASP A 253 24.70 -10.97 -8.59
CA ASP A 253 24.94 -9.70 -9.26
C ASP A 253 24.07 -8.60 -8.62
N LYS A 254 24.73 -7.53 -8.13
CA LYS A 254 24.06 -6.41 -7.46
C LYS A 254 23.02 -5.70 -8.35
N ARG A 255 23.14 -5.81 -9.67
CA ARG A 255 22.18 -5.27 -10.64
C ARG A 255 20.88 -6.05 -10.66
N ILE A 256 20.90 -7.32 -10.23
CA ILE A 256 19.76 -8.24 -10.19
C ILE A 256 19.22 -8.38 -8.76
N GLY A 257 20.07 -8.81 -7.84
CA GLY A 257 19.70 -9.10 -6.44
C GLY A 257 18.86 -10.37 -6.28
N THR A 258 18.91 -10.96 -5.09
CA THR A 258 18.24 -12.23 -4.77
C THR A 258 16.77 -12.09 -4.37
N LYS A 259 16.34 -10.89 -3.91
CA LYS A 259 14.95 -10.67 -3.48
C LYS A 259 13.97 -10.92 -4.64
N TYR A 260 12.95 -11.76 -4.41
CA TYR A 260 11.92 -12.14 -5.40
C TYR A 260 12.48 -12.85 -6.64
N PHE A 261 13.66 -13.48 -6.55
CA PHE A 261 14.33 -14.11 -7.66
C PHE A 261 14.60 -15.60 -7.41
N LYS A 262 13.53 -16.33 -7.09
CA LYS A 262 13.53 -17.77 -6.88
C LYS A 262 12.33 -18.39 -7.60
N ALA A 263 12.55 -19.48 -8.35
CA ALA A 263 11.46 -20.21 -8.97
C ALA A 263 10.62 -20.95 -7.92
N GLY A 264 9.31 -21.02 -8.13
CA GLY A 264 8.39 -21.65 -7.19
C GLY A 264 6.93 -21.41 -7.56
N ALA A 265 6.08 -21.21 -6.55
CA ALA A 265 4.69 -20.88 -6.77
C ALA A 265 4.52 -19.56 -7.57
N PRO A 266 3.43 -19.44 -8.35
CA PRO A 266 3.09 -18.19 -9.00
C PRO A 266 2.85 -17.10 -7.98
N TYR A 267 2.98 -15.84 -8.39
CA TYR A 267 2.62 -14.73 -7.52
C TYR A 267 1.10 -14.66 -7.36
N GLY A 268 0.68 -14.29 -6.16
CA GLY A 268 -0.71 -14.11 -5.78
C GLY A 268 -0.85 -13.04 -4.71
N GLY A 269 -1.91 -13.14 -3.92
CA GLY A 269 -2.24 -12.20 -2.86
C GLY A 269 -2.95 -10.96 -3.38
N THR A 270 -3.27 -10.05 -2.44
CA THR A 270 -4.14 -8.89 -2.72
C THR A 270 -3.49 -7.76 -3.53
N CYS A 271 -2.16 -7.73 -3.63
CA CYS A 271 -1.44 -6.57 -4.19
C CYS A 271 -0.82 -6.86 -5.56
N PHE A 272 -0.07 -7.95 -5.71
CA PHE A 272 0.70 -8.19 -6.93
C PHE A 272 -0.16 -8.33 -8.20
N PRO A 273 -1.21 -9.18 -8.23
CA PRO A 273 -2.08 -9.24 -9.41
C PRO A 273 -2.74 -7.91 -9.70
N ARG A 274 -3.30 -7.28 -8.68
CA ARG A 274 -4.04 -6.03 -8.77
C ARG A 274 -3.18 -4.88 -9.33
N ASP A 275 -1.99 -4.66 -8.77
CA ASP A 275 -1.13 -3.56 -9.17
C ASP A 275 -0.49 -3.83 -10.55
N THR A 276 -0.26 -5.10 -10.92
CA THR A 276 0.16 -5.51 -12.28
C THR A 276 -0.91 -5.17 -13.31
N TRP A 277 -2.18 -5.46 -13.04
CA TRP A 277 -3.30 -5.09 -13.92
C TRP A 277 -3.49 -3.57 -13.99
N ALA A 278 -3.32 -2.85 -12.88
CA ALA A 278 -3.36 -1.39 -12.87
C ALA A 278 -2.27 -0.79 -13.77
N PHE A 279 -1.05 -1.32 -13.70
CA PHE A 279 0.05 -0.89 -14.56
C PHE A 279 -0.25 -1.17 -16.05
N LEU A 280 -0.79 -2.36 -16.37
CA LEU A 280 -1.27 -2.71 -17.71
C LEU A 280 -2.33 -1.73 -18.21
N LYS A 281 -3.32 -1.41 -17.36
CA LYS A 281 -4.41 -0.48 -17.70
C LYS A 281 -3.88 0.93 -18.01
N VAL A 282 -2.97 1.44 -17.18
CA VAL A 282 -2.36 2.76 -17.41
C VAL A 282 -1.56 2.77 -18.71
N SER A 283 -0.79 1.73 -18.99
CA SER A 283 -0.04 1.60 -20.24
C SER A 283 -0.96 1.64 -21.46
N ASN A 284 -2.02 0.85 -21.43
CA ASN A 284 -3.02 0.82 -22.51
C ASN A 284 -3.71 2.17 -22.71
N LYS A 285 -4.03 2.89 -21.62
CA LYS A 285 -4.69 4.22 -21.69
C LYS A 285 -3.83 5.25 -22.43
N VAL A 286 -2.50 5.13 -22.38
CA VAL A 286 -1.59 6.03 -23.10
C VAL A 286 -1.11 5.46 -24.44
N GLY A 287 -1.71 4.37 -24.92
CA GLY A 287 -1.38 3.76 -26.20
C GLY A 287 -0.06 2.98 -26.23
N MET A 288 0.48 2.63 -25.07
CA MET A 288 1.66 1.77 -24.99
C MET A 288 1.26 0.31 -25.01
N PHE A 289 2.04 -0.51 -25.71
CA PHE A 289 1.89 -1.96 -25.65
C PHE A 289 2.37 -2.47 -24.28
N ALA A 290 1.47 -3.10 -23.56
CA ALA A 290 1.77 -3.71 -22.26
C ALA A 290 2.15 -5.20 -22.41
N GLU A 291 2.78 -5.57 -23.51
CA GLU A 291 3.17 -6.95 -23.83
C GLU A 291 3.98 -7.61 -22.72
N GLN A 292 4.87 -6.85 -22.06
CA GLN A 292 5.64 -7.37 -20.94
C GLN A 292 4.75 -7.83 -19.79
N MET A 293 3.73 -7.03 -19.41
CA MET A 293 2.83 -7.39 -18.31
C MET A 293 1.91 -8.55 -18.70
N ALA A 294 1.45 -8.57 -19.94
CA ALA A 294 0.68 -9.69 -20.48
C ALA A 294 1.52 -10.99 -20.50
N ALA A 295 2.80 -10.89 -20.84
CA ALA A 295 3.73 -12.03 -20.79
C ALA A 295 3.96 -12.50 -19.35
N ASN A 296 4.09 -11.59 -18.38
CA ASN A 296 4.22 -11.95 -16.97
C ASN A 296 2.99 -12.72 -16.44
N GLU A 297 1.79 -12.24 -16.77
CA GLU A 297 0.55 -12.91 -16.40
C GLU A 297 0.43 -14.29 -17.05
N LYS A 298 0.78 -14.40 -18.34
CA LYS A 298 0.83 -15.69 -19.02
C LYS A 298 1.79 -16.65 -18.32
N ILE A 299 3.02 -16.22 -18.00
CA ILE A 299 4.00 -17.07 -17.29
C ILE A 299 3.48 -17.47 -15.91
N ASN A 300 2.79 -16.56 -15.21
CA ASN A 300 2.20 -16.86 -13.92
C ASN A 300 1.16 -18.00 -14.01
N ASN A 301 0.32 -17.98 -15.04
CA ASN A 301 -0.65 -19.03 -15.33
C ASN A 301 0.04 -20.32 -15.79
N ASP A 302 1.01 -20.25 -16.72
CA ASP A 302 1.80 -21.38 -17.19
C ASP A 302 2.54 -22.09 -16.01
N THR A 303 2.89 -21.33 -14.96
CA THR A 303 3.52 -21.88 -13.75
C THR A 303 2.56 -22.79 -12.97
N LEU A 304 1.28 -22.46 -12.90
CA LEU A 304 0.25 -23.34 -12.31
C LEU A 304 0.11 -24.63 -13.10
N ASP A 305 0.05 -24.55 -14.42
CA ASP A 305 -0.04 -25.72 -15.30
C ASP A 305 1.21 -26.61 -15.18
N TRP A 306 2.40 -25.98 -15.09
CA TRP A 306 3.67 -26.68 -14.89
C TRP A 306 3.69 -27.43 -13.55
N ILE A 307 3.30 -26.78 -12.43
CA ILE A 307 3.21 -27.42 -11.11
C ILE A 307 2.20 -28.58 -11.16
N SER A 308 1.02 -28.35 -11.73
CA SER A 308 -0.04 -29.36 -11.86
C SER A 308 0.44 -30.58 -12.64
N SER A 309 1.21 -30.40 -13.70
CA SER A 309 1.78 -31.49 -14.50
C SER A 309 2.75 -32.39 -13.70
N LYS A 310 3.34 -31.88 -12.61
CA LYS A 310 4.21 -32.68 -11.71
C LYS A 310 3.45 -33.59 -10.76
N LEU A 311 2.17 -33.29 -10.52
CA LEU A 311 1.38 -34.07 -9.55
C LEU A 311 0.96 -35.44 -10.10
N GLY A 312 0.89 -35.60 -11.43
CA GLY A 312 0.50 -36.82 -12.11
C GLY A 312 -0.99 -37.15 -11.95
N ASP A 313 -1.54 -37.89 -12.94
CA ASP A 313 -2.94 -38.27 -12.94
C ASP A 313 -3.24 -39.36 -11.92
N GLY A 314 -4.45 -39.32 -11.33
CA GLY A 314 -4.98 -40.37 -10.45
C GLY A 314 -4.35 -40.44 -9.06
N LYS A 315 -3.57 -39.43 -8.63
CA LYS A 315 -2.99 -39.38 -7.27
C LYS A 315 -3.86 -38.52 -6.33
N ILE A 316 -3.90 -38.92 -5.06
CA ILE A 316 -4.46 -38.08 -4.00
C ILE A 316 -3.36 -37.13 -3.57
N VAL A 317 -3.63 -35.83 -3.70
CA VAL A 317 -2.69 -34.77 -3.36
C VAL A 317 -3.18 -34.05 -2.11
N GLY A 318 -2.32 -33.93 -1.11
CA GLY A 318 -2.57 -33.13 0.08
C GLY A 318 -2.02 -31.72 -0.12
N LEU A 319 -2.89 -30.69 -0.01
CA LEU A 319 -2.47 -29.27 0.03
C LEU A 319 -2.25 -28.87 1.50
N VAL A 320 -1.06 -28.33 1.80
CA VAL A 320 -0.71 -27.81 3.12
C VAL A 320 -0.52 -26.30 3.06
N GLY A 321 -1.47 -25.58 3.66
CA GLY A 321 -1.51 -24.11 3.61
C GLY A 321 -2.31 -23.59 2.41
N LEU A 322 -3.22 -22.66 2.68
CA LEU A 322 -4.07 -22.00 1.68
C LEU A 322 -3.76 -20.52 1.54
N GLY A 323 -2.85 -19.98 2.35
CA GLY A 323 -2.46 -18.58 2.29
C GLY A 323 -1.42 -18.33 1.21
N PHE A 324 -1.46 -17.15 0.58
CA PHE A 324 -0.50 -16.76 -0.46
C PHE A 324 0.94 -16.63 0.06
N LYS A 325 1.14 -16.58 1.38
CA LYS A 325 2.45 -16.65 2.05
C LYS A 325 2.32 -17.13 3.49
N PRO A 326 3.42 -17.64 4.11
CA PRO A 326 3.42 -18.01 5.53
C PRO A 326 3.09 -16.84 6.45
N GLY A 327 2.45 -17.13 7.61
CA GLY A 327 2.17 -16.13 8.65
C GLY A 327 0.99 -15.18 8.34
N THR A 328 0.16 -15.52 7.37
CA THR A 328 -1.07 -14.76 7.07
C THR A 328 -2.28 -15.68 6.94
N SER A 329 -3.45 -15.17 7.31
CA SER A 329 -4.75 -15.83 7.09
C SER A 329 -5.40 -15.42 5.75
N VAL A 330 -4.71 -14.62 4.94
CA VAL A 330 -5.23 -14.15 3.65
C VAL A 330 -5.09 -15.27 2.61
N THR A 331 -6.22 -15.68 2.04
CA THR A 331 -6.33 -16.73 1.03
C THR A 331 -6.67 -16.22 -0.37
N THR A 332 -6.83 -14.90 -0.52
CA THR A 332 -7.14 -14.25 -1.80
C THR A 332 -5.98 -14.45 -2.76
N GLU A 333 -6.27 -15.01 -3.93
CA GLU A 333 -5.27 -15.36 -4.95
C GLU A 333 -4.10 -16.21 -4.37
N GLY A 334 -4.46 -17.11 -3.43
CA GLY A 334 -3.51 -18.02 -2.77
C GLY A 334 -3.21 -19.29 -3.57
#